data_b874d3fb0788007c3d666b3b17ce06ee
#
_entry.id   b874d3fb0788007c3d666b3b17ce06ee
#
_cell.length_a   1.000
_cell.length_b   1.000
_cell.length_c   1.000
_cell.angle_alpha   90.00
_cell.angle_beta   90.00
_cell.angle_gamma   90.00
#
_symmetry.space_group_name_H-M   'P 1'
#
loop_
_entity.id
_entity.type
_entity.pdbx_description
1 polymer ?
#
loop_
_entity_poly.entity_id
_entity_poly.type
_entity_poly.pdbx_seq_one_letter_code
_entity_poly.pdbx_strand_id
1 'polypeptide(L)'
;MGGAVALGAMAKSSHAARVSALILDSPMTNLTETVAHGARQAHLPVPFLAFSNRLAARMYRFRWADFDYTETVQKLDVPVLLFHGDVDETIPVELSDRVAELRPDIVTYVRVPGAAHVRSWNVDPEAYLSAVREFVTTRRPVSS
;
A
#
# COMPACT_ATOMS: atom_id res chain seq x y z
N MET A 1 -2.92 7.66 0.32
CA MET A 1 -3.42 7.71 1.72
C MET A 1 -4.50 6.65 2.00
N GLY A 2 -5.49 6.42 1.12
CA GLY A 2 -6.57 5.44 1.31
C GLY A 2 -6.09 4.02 1.61
N GLY A 3 -5.05 3.53 0.92
CA GLY A 3 -4.48 2.20 1.16
C GLY A 3 -3.94 2.01 2.59
N ALA A 4 -3.27 3.02 3.15
CA ALA A 4 -2.81 2.99 4.54
C ALA A 4 -3.98 2.95 5.54
N VAL A 5 -5.06 3.68 5.24
CA VAL A 5 -6.29 3.65 6.06
C VAL A 5 -6.94 2.27 6.01
N ALA A 6 -7.01 1.64 4.82
CA ALA A 6 -7.54 0.29 4.67
C ALA A 6 -6.72 -0.73 5.47
N LEU A 7 -5.39 -0.70 5.38
CA LEU A 7 -4.51 -1.57 6.16
C LEU A 7 -4.64 -1.31 7.68
N GLY A 8 -4.72 -0.04 8.08
CA GLY A 8 -4.96 0.32 9.48
C GLY A 8 -6.32 -0.17 10.00
N ALA A 9 -7.35 -0.15 9.16
CA ALA A 9 -8.66 -0.70 9.51
C ALA A 9 -8.61 -2.23 9.65
N MET A 10 -7.89 -2.93 8.78
CA MET A 10 -7.67 -4.38 8.92
C MET A 10 -6.95 -4.74 10.23
N ALA A 11 -6.00 -3.90 10.67
CA ALA A 11 -5.26 -4.15 11.90
C ALA A 11 -6.06 -3.89 13.18
N LYS A 12 -6.99 -2.91 13.16
CA LYS A 12 -7.53 -2.32 14.39
C LYS A 12 -9.06 -2.35 14.50
N SER A 13 -9.77 -2.57 13.39
CA SER A 13 -11.23 -2.49 13.39
C SER A 13 -11.88 -3.81 13.77
N SER A 14 -12.90 -3.76 14.63
CA SER A 14 -13.77 -4.91 14.90
C SER A 14 -14.59 -5.37 13.67
N HIS A 15 -14.62 -4.56 12.62
CA HIS A 15 -15.29 -4.88 11.35
C HIS A 15 -14.34 -5.53 10.31
N ALA A 16 -13.06 -5.72 10.63
CA ALA A 16 -12.10 -6.35 9.72
C ALA A 16 -12.59 -7.72 9.22
N ALA A 17 -13.21 -8.52 10.09
CA ALA A 17 -13.78 -9.83 9.74
C ALA A 17 -14.93 -9.78 8.69
N ARG A 18 -15.46 -8.60 8.37
CA ARG A 18 -16.49 -8.40 7.34
C ARG A 18 -15.91 -8.07 5.97
N VAL A 19 -14.60 -7.85 5.91
CA VAL A 19 -13.88 -7.57 4.65
C VAL A 19 -13.54 -8.90 4.00
N SER A 20 -13.99 -9.10 2.77
CA SER A 20 -13.75 -10.34 2.02
C SER A 20 -12.56 -10.25 1.06
N ALA A 21 -12.13 -9.06 0.71
CA ALA A 21 -10.97 -8.82 -0.16
C ALA A 21 -10.54 -7.36 -0.08
N LEU A 22 -9.30 -7.06 -0.50
CA LEU A 22 -8.77 -5.71 -0.65
C LEU A 22 -8.35 -5.46 -2.10
N ILE A 23 -8.62 -4.25 -2.61
CA ILE A 23 -8.07 -3.75 -3.87
C ILE A 23 -7.33 -2.46 -3.52
N LEU A 24 -6.02 -2.45 -3.75
CA LEU A 24 -5.13 -1.36 -3.37
C LEU A 24 -4.38 -0.84 -4.61
N ASP A 25 -4.25 0.47 -4.74
CA ASP A 25 -3.42 1.12 -5.76
C ASP A 25 -2.43 2.05 -5.09
N SER A 26 -1.13 1.80 -5.28
CA SER A 26 -0.01 2.52 -4.68
C SER A 26 -0.18 2.71 -3.16
N PRO A 27 -0.38 1.66 -2.35
CA PRO A 27 -0.59 1.81 -0.91
C PRO A 27 0.70 2.22 -0.22
N MET A 28 0.60 3.20 0.69
CA MET A 28 1.68 3.49 1.63
C MET A 28 1.68 2.43 2.73
N THR A 29 2.63 1.52 2.70
CA THR A 29 2.76 0.44 3.70
C THR A 29 3.77 0.77 4.79
N ASN A 30 4.64 1.77 4.56
CA ASN A 30 5.60 2.26 5.54
C ASN A 30 5.81 3.77 5.40
N LEU A 31 5.34 4.54 6.40
CA LEU A 31 5.42 6.01 6.37
C LEU A 31 6.87 6.50 6.45
N THR A 32 7.71 5.84 7.26
CA THR A 32 9.12 6.24 7.43
C THR A 32 9.88 6.15 6.11
N GLU A 33 9.70 5.06 5.37
CA GLU A 33 10.35 4.87 4.08
C GLU A 33 9.80 5.81 3.01
N THR A 34 8.48 6.04 3.02
CA THR A 34 7.84 7.00 2.11
C THR A 34 8.38 8.42 2.31
N VAL A 35 8.48 8.87 3.57
CA VAL A 35 9.03 10.20 3.89
C VAL A 35 10.52 10.27 3.55
N ALA A 36 11.29 9.22 3.81
CA ALA A 36 12.70 9.16 3.43
C ALA A 36 12.90 9.19 1.91
N HIS A 37 11.99 8.57 1.14
CA HIS A 37 11.99 8.63 -0.33
C HIS A 37 11.78 10.07 -0.82
N GLY A 38 10.72 10.74 -0.38
CA GLY A 38 10.46 12.14 -0.73
C GLY A 38 11.60 13.09 -0.31
N ALA A 39 12.20 12.86 0.85
CA ALA A 39 13.35 13.64 1.31
C ALA A 39 14.60 13.46 0.42
N ARG A 40 14.85 12.24 -0.07
CA ARG A 40 15.93 11.98 -1.04
C ARG A 40 15.69 12.72 -2.36
N GLN A 41 14.47 12.67 -2.87
CA GLN A 41 14.10 13.41 -4.10
C GLN A 41 14.26 14.92 -3.92
N ALA A 42 13.89 15.45 -2.76
CA ALA A 42 14.07 16.86 -2.41
C ALA A 42 15.52 17.22 -2.02
N HIS A 43 16.47 16.28 -2.10
CA HIS A 43 17.89 16.45 -1.72
C HIS A 43 18.08 16.99 -0.28
N LEU A 44 17.17 16.63 0.64
CA LEU A 44 17.24 17.07 2.02
C LEU A 44 18.35 16.31 2.78
N PRO A 45 19.18 17.00 3.57
CA PRO A 45 20.21 16.37 4.38
C PRO A 45 19.62 15.42 5.43
N VAL A 46 20.21 14.24 5.60
CA VAL A 46 19.76 13.21 6.57
C VAL A 46 19.61 13.76 7.99
N PRO A 47 20.54 14.60 8.54
CA PRO A 47 20.36 15.16 9.87
C PRO A 47 19.14 16.04 10.03
N PHE A 48 18.81 16.81 8.96
CA PHE A 48 17.60 17.64 8.93
C PHE A 48 16.33 16.79 8.96
N LEU A 49 16.30 15.71 8.17
CA LEU A 49 15.18 14.78 8.15
C LEU A 49 14.99 14.10 9.52
N ALA A 50 16.07 13.64 10.15
CA ALA A 50 16.01 13.01 11.47
C ALA A 50 15.47 13.98 12.54
N PHE A 51 15.92 15.23 12.52
CA PHE A 51 15.44 16.27 13.42
C PHE A 51 13.96 16.57 13.20
N SER A 52 13.54 16.82 11.94
CA SER A 52 12.15 17.15 11.61
C SER A 52 11.20 16.00 11.94
N ASN A 53 11.59 14.75 11.68
CA ASN A 53 10.79 13.56 12.03
C ASN A 53 10.61 13.43 13.55
N ARG A 54 11.68 13.68 14.33
CA ARG A 54 11.60 13.65 15.80
C ARG A 54 10.70 14.76 16.34
N LEU A 55 10.81 15.96 15.77
CA LEU A 55 9.98 17.10 16.15
C LEU A 55 8.51 16.83 15.82
N ALA A 56 8.20 16.34 14.61
CA ALA A 56 6.84 15.99 14.19
C ALA A 56 6.22 14.94 15.12
N ALA A 57 6.94 13.84 15.40
CA ALA A 57 6.47 12.79 16.30
C ALA A 57 6.12 13.33 17.69
N ARG A 58 6.96 14.27 18.22
CA ARG A 58 6.70 14.91 19.51
C ARG A 58 5.52 15.88 19.49
N MET A 59 5.42 16.72 18.44
CA MET A 59 4.35 17.72 18.30
C MET A 59 2.98 17.10 18.12
N TYR A 60 2.91 16.08 17.28
CA TYR A 60 1.65 15.40 16.92
C TYR A 60 1.38 14.14 17.76
N ARG A 61 2.26 13.82 18.72
CA ARG A 61 2.12 12.69 19.67
C ARG A 61 1.87 11.35 18.99
N PHE A 62 2.58 11.03 17.91
CA PHE A 62 2.51 9.74 17.22
C PHE A 62 3.87 9.04 17.21
N ARG A 63 3.88 7.75 16.92
CA ARG A 63 5.10 6.99 16.68
C ARG A 63 5.13 6.59 15.21
N TRP A 64 6.28 6.75 14.57
CA TRP A 64 6.48 6.36 13.17
C TRP A 64 6.19 4.87 12.93
N ALA A 65 6.51 4.01 13.91
CA ALA A 65 6.26 2.58 13.86
C ALA A 65 4.75 2.25 13.79
N ASP A 66 3.86 3.14 14.25
CA ASP A 66 2.41 2.91 14.19
C ASP A 66 1.86 2.97 12.74
N PHE A 67 2.69 3.43 11.79
CA PHE A 67 2.40 3.53 10.37
C PHE A 67 3.29 2.59 9.52
N ASP A 68 3.85 1.57 10.13
CA ASP A 68 4.45 0.42 9.46
C ASP A 68 3.44 -0.73 9.45
N TYR A 69 2.93 -1.04 8.27
CA TYR A 69 1.90 -2.07 8.09
C TYR A 69 2.47 -3.43 7.68
N THR A 70 3.78 -3.64 7.75
CA THR A 70 4.44 -4.90 7.40
C THR A 70 3.85 -6.06 8.21
N GLU A 71 3.71 -5.88 9.52
CA GLU A 71 3.11 -6.88 10.41
C GLU A 71 1.62 -7.12 10.11
N THR A 72 0.90 -6.07 9.73
CA THR A 72 -0.50 -6.18 9.30
C THR A 72 -0.62 -7.01 8.03
N VAL A 73 0.24 -6.75 7.03
CA VAL A 73 0.27 -7.52 5.78
C VAL A 73 0.55 -8.99 6.04
N GLN A 74 1.49 -9.31 6.93
CA GLN A 74 1.79 -10.70 7.31
C GLN A 74 0.60 -11.43 7.93
N LYS A 75 -0.27 -10.72 8.63
CA LYS A 75 -1.44 -11.27 9.33
C LYS A 75 -2.74 -11.21 8.54
N LEU A 76 -2.71 -10.65 7.31
CA LEU A 76 -3.89 -10.64 6.47
C LEU A 76 -4.30 -12.07 6.09
N ASP A 77 -5.57 -12.34 6.20
CA ASP A 77 -6.22 -13.60 5.82
C ASP A 77 -7.20 -13.44 4.65
N VAL A 78 -7.28 -12.24 4.10
CA VAL A 78 -8.11 -11.91 2.95
C VAL A 78 -7.26 -11.68 1.70
N PRO A 79 -7.78 -12.04 0.53
CA PRO A 79 -7.09 -11.80 -0.73
C PRO A 79 -6.92 -10.32 -1.04
N VAL A 80 -5.80 -10.01 -1.69
CA VAL A 80 -5.43 -8.64 -2.06
C VAL A 80 -5.10 -8.56 -3.55
N LEU A 81 -5.77 -7.67 -4.27
CA LEU A 81 -5.33 -7.21 -5.59
C LEU A 81 -4.55 -5.91 -5.40
N LEU A 82 -3.29 -5.92 -5.77
CA LEU A 82 -2.37 -4.82 -5.54
C LEU A 82 -1.87 -4.27 -6.88
N PHE A 83 -2.15 -3.01 -7.14
CA PHE A 83 -1.57 -2.27 -8.26
C PHE A 83 -0.49 -1.32 -7.76
N HIS A 84 0.56 -1.09 -8.56
CA HIS A 84 1.53 -0.03 -8.32
C HIS A 84 2.21 0.39 -9.62
N GLY A 85 2.29 1.69 -9.84
CA GLY A 85 3.00 2.26 -10.99
C GLY A 85 4.52 2.25 -10.77
N ASP A 86 5.28 1.86 -11.78
CA ASP A 86 6.73 1.76 -11.68
C ASP A 86 7.48 3.10 -11.74
N VAL A 87 6.76 4.18 -12.09
CA VAL A 87 7.27 5.56 -12.05
C VAL A 87 6.57 6.40 -10.97
N ASP A 88 6.11 5.75 -9.89
CA ASP A 88 5.52 6.42 -8.72
C ASP A 88 6.59 7.14 -7.91
N GLU A 89 6.65 8.47 -8.05
CA GLU A 89 7.60 9.32 -7.31
C GLU A 89 7.13 9.63 -5.88
N THR A 90 5.89 9.32 -5.53
CA THR A 90 5.31 9.61 -4.21
C THR A 90 5.52 8.46 -3.24
N ILE A 91 5.19 7.25 -3.67
CA ILE A 91 5.32 6.03 -2.88
C ILE A 91 6.29 5.10 -3.60
N PRO A 92 7.41 4.68 -2.98
CA PRO A 92 8.34 3.77 -3.62
C PRO A 92 7.67 2.46 -4.00
N VAL A 93 7.82 2.04 -5.26
CA VAL A 93 7.22 0.80 -5.78
C VAL A 93 7.72 -0.43 -5.02
N GLU A 94 8.94 -0.38 -4.48
CA GLU A 94 9.55 -1.42 -3.66
C GLU A 94 8.73 -1.76 -2.40
N LEU A 95 7.89 -0.83 -1.94
CA LEU A 95 6.98 -1.13 -0.83
C LEU A 95 5.92 -2.16 -1.23
N SER A 96 5.40 -2.08 -2.45
CA SER A 96 4.45 -3.05 -2.98
C SER A 96 5.13 -4.35 -3.42
N ASP A 97 6.34 -4.27 -3.97
CA ASP A 97 7.15 -5.46 -4.30
C ASP A 97 7.32 -6.33 -3.04
N ARG A 98 7.69 -5.72 -1.89
CA ARG A 98 7.81 -6.44 -0.61
C ARG A 98 6.49 -7.02 -0.11
N VAL A 99 5.37 -6.33 -0.29
CA VAL A 99 4.05 -6.88 0.07
C VAL A 99 3.76 -8.15 -0.70
N ALA A 100 4.04 -8.15 -2.01
CA ALA A 100 3.85 -9.31 -2.87
C ALA A 100 4.79 -10.48 -2.49
N GLU A 101 6.04 -10.16 -2.16
CA GLU A 101 7.03 -11.16 -1.71
C GLU A 101 6.67 -11.77 -0.34
N LEU A 102 6.14 -10.97 0.59
CA LEU A 102 5.77 -11.43 1.93
C LEU A 102 4.54 -12.35 1.91
N ARG A 103 3.60 -12.11 1.02
CA ARG A 103 2.32 -12.85 0.97
C ARG A 103 1.93 -13.22 -0.46
N PRO A 104 2.77 -14.02 -1.16
CA PRO A 104 2.46 -14.49 -2.51
C PRO A 104 1.23 -15.43 -2.56
N ASP A 105 0.82 -15.93 -1.41
CA ASP A 105 -0.35 -16.80 -1.24
C ASP A 105 -1.69 -16.06 -1.40
N ILE A 106 -1.75 -14.78 -1.04
CA ILE A 106 -2.99 -13.99 -1.08
C ILE A 106 -2.90 -12.74 -1.97
N VAL A 107 -1.70 -12.30 -2.34
CA VAL A 107 -1.49 -11.07 -3.11
C VAL A 107 -1.39 -11.37 -4.60
N THR A 108 -2.36 -10.86 -5.37
CA THR A 108 -2.23 -10.74 -6.84
C THR A 108 -1.66 -9.36 -7.13
N TYR A 109 -0.41 -9.31 -7.60
CA TYR A 109 0.30 -8.06 -7.82
C TYR A 109 0.38 -7.70 -9.31
N VAL A 110 0.01 -6.46 -9.62
CA VAL A 110 0.10 -5.88 -10.97
C VAL A 110 0.97 -4.64 -10.90
N ARG A 111 2.23 -4.76 -11.32
CA ARG A 111 3.12 -3.62 -11.52
C ARG A 111 2.80 -3.00 -12.87
N VAL A 112 2.43 -1.70 -12.89
CA VAL A 112 1.92 -1.01 -14.07
C VAL A 112 3.00 -0.13 -14.68
N PRO A 113 3.57 -0.49 -15.85
CA PRO A 113 4.62 0.27 -16.50
C PRO A 113 4.16 1.70 -16.87
N GLY A 114 4.97 2.69 -16.54
CA GLY A 114 4.70 4.10 -16.86
C GLY A 114 3.61 4.76 -16.02
N ALA A 115 3.02 4.07 -15.04
CA ALA A 115 2.05 4.68 -14.15
C ALA A 115 2.73 5.46 -13.03
N ALA A 116 2.29 6.70 -12.80
CA ALA A 116 2.61 7.49 -11.63
C ALA A 116 1.68 7.15 -10.45
N HIS A 117 1.83 7.87 -9.33
CA HIS A 117 1.06 7.63 -8.10
C HIS A 117 -0.46 7.59 -8.34
N VAL A 118 -1.08 6.45 -8.00
CA VAL A 118 -2.54 6.20 -8.16
C VAL A 118 -3.02 6.47 -9.60
N ARG A 119 -2.19 6.13 -10.59
CA ARG A 119 -2.50 6.31 -12.01
C ARG A 119 -2.60 4.99 -12.78
N SER A 120 -2.64 3.87 -12.08
CA SER A 120 -2.70 2.55 -12.71
C SER A 120 -3.88 2.43 -13.68
N TRP A 121 -5.06 2.86 -13.26
CA TRP A 121 -6.25 2.89 -14.12
C TRP A 121 -6.11 3.87 -15.31
N ASN A 122 -5.41 4.99 -15.14
CA ASN A 122 -5.29 6.01 -16.19
C ASN A 122 -4.38 5.57 -17.34
N VAL A 123 -3.41 4.69 -17.08
CA VAL A 123 -2.47 4.20 -18.11
C VAL A 123 -3.17 3.17 -19.00
N ASP A 124 -3.87 2.21 -18.43
CA ASP A 124 -4.61 1.19 -19.16
C ASP A 124 -5.90 0.82 -18.41
N PRO A 125 -7.02 1.54 -18.68
CA PRO A 125 -8.29 1.29 -18.03
C PRO A 125 -8.84 -0.12 -18.29
N GLU A 126 -8.60 -0.67 -19.48
CA GLU A 126 -9.12 -1.98 -19.86
C GLU A 126 -8.39 -3.10 -19.11
N ALA A 127 -7.08 -3.07 -19.09
CA ALA A 127 -6.27 -4.03 -18.33
C ALA A 127 -6.57 -3.93 -16.82
N TYR A 128 -6.69 -2.72 -16.28
CA TYR A 128 -7.06 -2.51 -14.88
C TYR A 128 -8.43 -3.13 -14.54
N LEU A 129 -9.45 -2.82 -15.33
CA LEU A 129 -10.80 -3.34 -15.13
C LEU A 129 -10.88 -4.86 -15.35
N SER A 130 -10.11 -5.39 -16.30
CA SER A 130 -10.00 -6.84 -16.51
C SER A 130 -9.44 -7.54 -15.28
N ALA A 131 -8.33 -7.05 -14.72
CA ALA A 131 -7.74 -7.60 -13.51
C ALA A 131 -8.71 -7.53 -12.31
N VAL A 132 -9.42 -6.41 -12.15
CA VAL A 132 -10.43 -6.27 -11.09
C VAL A 132 -11.58 -7.26 -11.28
N ARG A 133 -12.10 -7.41 -12.49
CA ARG A 133 -13.19 -8.35 -12.78
C ARG A 133 -12.77 -9.80 -12.51
N GLU A 134 -11.61 -10.19 -12.99
CA GLU A 134 -11.06 -11.52 -12.75
C GLU A 134 -10.90 -11.78 -11.25
N PHE A 135 -10.27 -10.85 -10.53
CA PHE A 135 -10.07 -10.94 -9.09
C PHE A 135 -11.40 -11.10 -8.32
N VAL A 136 -12.42 -10.33 -8.65
CA VAL A 136 -13.72 -10.41 -7.98
C VAL A 136 -14.51 -11.66 -8.38
N THR A 137 -14.41 -12.10 -9.64
CA THR A 137 -15.16 -13.25 -10.15
C THR A 137 -14.64 -14.56 -9.61
N THR A 138 -13.31 -14.73 -9.52
CA THR A 138 -12.69 -15.96 -9.01
C THR A 138 -12.94 -16.19 -7.52
N ARG A 139 -13.52 -15.21 -6.81
CA ARG A 139 -13.72 -15.21 -5.35
C ARG A 139 -15.19 -15.07 -4.93
N ARG A 140 -16.13 -15.09 -5.88
CA ARG A 140 -17.54 -15.26 -5.53
C ARG A 140 -17.72 -16.65 -4.93
N PRO A 141 -18.29 -16.78 -3.71
CA PRO A 141 -18.73 -18.08 -3.24
C PRO A 141 -19.69 -18.62 -4.30
N VAL A 142 -19.46 -19.85 -4.75
CA VAL A 142 -20.41 -20.57 -5.60
C VAL A 142 -21.71 -20.61 -4.78
N SER A 143 -22.72 -19.84 -5.22
CA SER A 143 -24.05 -19.90 -4.62
C SER A 143 -24.58 -21.29 -4.88
N SER A 144 -24.55 -22.11 -3.84
CA SER A 144 -25.25 -23.39 -3.76
C SER A 144 -26.75 -23.18 -3.69
#